data_0607da950201edf68535e9c5d9b63ecb
#
_entry.id   0607da950201edf68535e9c5d9b63ecb
#
_cell.length_a   1.000
_cell.length_b   1.000
_cell.length_c   1.000
_cell.angle_alpha   90.00
_cell.angle_beta   90.00
_cell.angle_gamma   90.00
#
_symmetry.space_group_name_H-M   'P 1'
#
loop_
_entity.id
_entity.type
_entity.pdbx_description
1 polymer ?
#
loop_
_entity_poly.entity_id
_entity_poly.type
_entity_poly.pdbx_seq_one_letter_code
_entity_poly.pdbx_strand_id
1 'polypeptide(L)'
;AKRLSTAFDSVTLYGWDPAERPDIYGKIGTSGVSICTLDDIKLLYDGFDLCSPTTSVSMTINGPAPIILARFMNAAVEQQLEKYENEHGHTPDQQKAREIKELVLANVRGTVQADILKEDQGQNTCIFSIEFALKMMGDLQEFFIANKVRNFYSVSVSGYHIAEAGANPITQLALTLSNGFTYVEYY
;
A
#
# COMPACT_ATOMS: atom_id res chain seq x y z
N ALA A 1 -0.21 -20.94 -3.57
CA ALA A 1 -0.17 -19.48 -3.71
C ALA A 1 -0.66 -18.84 -2.42
N LYS A 2 0.10 -17.88 -1.87
CA LYS A 2 -0.26 -17.13 -0.66
C LYS A 2 -0.78 -15.76 -1.10
N ARG A 3 -2.04 -15.48 -0.82
CA ARG A 3 -2.66 -14.18 -1.08
C ARG A 3 -2.98 -13.55 0.27
N LEU A 4 -2.25 -12.52 0.61
CA LEU A 4 -2.39 -11.77 1.86
C LEU A 4 -3.19 -10.51 1.59
N SER A 5 -4.18 -10.24 2.43
CA SER A 5 -4.94 -9.00 2.37
C SER A 5 -4.82 -8.30 3.71
N THR A 6 -4.40 -7.06 3.70
CA THR A 6 -4.19 -6.26 4.90
C THR A 6 -5.11 -5.06 4.88
N ALA A 7 -5.93 -4.94 5.91
CA ALA A 7 -6.68 -3.73 6.23
C ALA A 7 -5.96 -2.98 7.36
N PHE A 8 -5.74 -1.69 7.16
CA PHE A 8 -5.09 -0.82 8.16
C PHE A 8 -6.14 -0.13 9.01
N ASP A 9 -5.80 0.11 10.26
CA ASP A 9 -6.69 0.78 11.18
C ASP A 9 -6.75 2.30 10.93
N SER A 10 -7.69 2.97 11.58
CA SER A 10 -7.94 4.40 11.40
C SER A 10 -6.71 5.25 11.71
N VAL A 11 -5.88 4.89 12.69
CA VAL A 11 -4.67 5.64 13.03
C VAL A 11 -3.71 5.65 11.84
N THR A 12 -3.48 4.49 11.23
CA THR A 12 -2.65 4.36 10.03
C THR A 12 -3.26 5.07 8.82
N LEU A 13 -4.59 4.97 8.63
CA LEU A 13 -5.31 5.63 7.53
C LEU A 13 -5.22 7.16 7.59
N TYR A 14 -5.18 7.74 8.79
CA TYR A 14 -4.98 9.17 8.99
C TYR A 14 -3.52 9.60 9.03
N GLY A 15 -2.56 8.68 8.86
CA GLY A 15 -1.14 8.98 8.89
C GLY A 15 -0.62 9.37 10.28
N TRP A 16 -1.25 8.87 11.34
CA TRP A 16 -0.90 9.14 12.74
C TRP A 16 -0.15 7.98 13.34
N ASP A 17 0.59 8.26 14.40
CA ASP A 17 1.18 7.24 15.26
C ASP A 17 0.21 6.87 16.39
N PRO A 18 0.25 5.62 16.89
CA PRO A 18 -0.50 5.24 18.07
C PRO A 18 -0.02 6.03 19.29
N ALA A 19 -0.95 6.42 20.17
CA ALA A 19 -0.64 7.17 21.38
C ALA A 19 -1.52 6.69 22.54
N GLU A 20 -1.01 6.80 23.77
CA GLU A 20 -1.75 6.55 24.99
C GLU A 20 -2.64 7.75 25.33
N ARG A 21 -3.78 7.84 24.64
CA ARG A 21 -4.76 8.90 24.85
C ARG A 21 -6.08 8.30 25.30
N PRO A 22 -6.79 8.91 26.26
CA PRO A 22 -8.08 8.39 26.75
C PRO A 22 -9.15 8.24 25.68
N ASP A 23 -9.16 9.12 24.66
CA ASP A 23 -10.14 9.15 23.57
C ASP A 23 -9.93 8.05 22.54
N ILE A 24 -8.72 7.47 22.45
CA ILE A 24 -8.38 6.39 21.52
C ILE A 24 -7.98 5.08 22.24
N TYR A 25 -7.95 5.09 23.56
CA TYR A 25 -7.63 3.88 24.34
C TYR A 25 -8.55 2.72 23.98
N GLY A 26 -7.95 1.57 23.68
CA GLY A 26 -8.66 0.36 23.27
C GLY A 26 -9.26 0.40 21.87
N LYS A 27 -9.02 1.48 21.09
CA LYS A 27 -9.52 1.61 19.71
C LYS A 27 -8.45 1.30 18.67
N ILE A 28 -7.17 1.42 19.01
CA ILE A 28 -6.06 1.12 18.13
C ILE A 28 -6.04 -0.38 17.82
N GLY A 29 -5.99 -0.71 16.52
CA GLY A 29 -6.00 -2.10 16.05
C GLY A 29 -7.39 -2.73 15.96
N THR A 30 -8.48 -2.02 16.24
CA THR A 30 -9.85 -2.58 16.18
C THR A 30 -10.42 -2.64 14.78
N SER A 31 -10.09 -1.69 13.91
CA SER A 31 -10.58 -1.62 12.52
C SER A 31 -9.57 -2.14 11.49
N GLY A 32 -8.42 -2.60 11.94
CA GLY A 32 -7.33 -3.10 11.10
C GLY A 32 -6.01 -3.09 11.85
N VAL A 33 -4.91 -3.36 11.16
CA VAL A 33 -3.58 -3.34 11.78
C VAL A 33 -3.04 -1.90 11.87
N SER A 34 -2.45 -1.56 13.00
CA SER A 34 -1.77 -0.28 13.19
C SER A 34 -0.30 -0.41 12.80
N ILE A 35 0.12 0.37 11.82
CA ILE A 35 1.47 0.36 11.25
C ILE A 35 2.01 1.78 11.23
N CYS A 36 3.06 2.05 12.00
CA CYS A 36 3.71 3.36 12.03
C CYS A 36 5.22 3.32 11.70
N THR A 37 5.84 2.14 11.75
CA THR A 37 7.27 1.95 11.49
C THR A 37 7.53 0.92 10.40
N LEU A 38 8.78 0.82 9.95
CA LEU A 38 9.23 -0.25 9.06
C LEU A 38 9.21 -1.61 9.80
N ASP A 39 9.58 -1.61 11.08
CA ASP A 39 9.60 -2.83 11.89
C ASP A 39 8.21 -3.43 12.05
N ASP A 40 7.16 -2.59 12.13
CA ASP A 40 5.78 -3.08 12.16
C ASP A 40 5.42 -3.85 10.88
N ILE A 41 5.83 -3.36 9.70
CA ILE A 41 5.63 -4.06 8.42
C ILE A 41 6.44 -5.34 8.37
N LYS A 42 7.68 -5.34 8.86
CA LYS A 42 8.52 -6.54 8.94
C LYS A 42 7.85 -7.60 9.82
N LEU A 43 7.35 -7.20 10.98
CA LEU A 43 6.63 -8.10 11.88
C LEU A 43 5.31 -8.61 11.27
N LEU A 44 4.55 -7.75 10.61
CA LEU A 44 3.28 -8.12 9.97
C LEU A 44 3.45 -9.22 8.92
N TYR A 45 4.53 -9.16 8.15
CA TYR A 45 4.79 -10.11 7.07
C TYR A 45 5.88 -11.14 7.42
N ASP A 46 6.23 -11.26 8.68
CA ASP A 46 7.18 -12.29 9.13
C ASP A 46 6.73 -13.71 8.73
N GLY A 47 7.69 -14.53 8.34
CA GLY A 47 7.44 -15.89 7.84
C GLY A 47 6.91 -15.99 6.40
N PHE A 48 6.72 -14.86 5.68
CA PHE A 48 6.37 -14.84 4.27
C PHE A 48 7.52 -14.30 3.43
N ASP A 49 7.95 -15.05 2.41
CA ASP A 49 8.87 -14.53 1.39
C ASP A 49 8.10 -13.58 0.45
N LEU A 50 8.33 -12.28 0.59
CA LEU A 50 7.63 -11.24 -0.16
C LEU A 50 8.03 -11.18 -1.63
N CYS A 51 9.19 -11.78 -1.99
CA CYS A 51 9.67 -11.89 -3.37
C CYS A 51 9.29 -13.21 -4.05
N SER A 52 8.65 -14.13 -3.32
CA SER A 52 8.18 -15.39 -3.89
C SER A 52 7.14 -15.16 -5.00
N PRO A 53 7.24 -15.81 -6.16
CA PRO A 53 6.25 -15.69 -7.22
C PRO A 53 4.85 -16.20 -6.81
N THR A 54 4.77 -16.90 -5.70
CA THR A 54 3.50 -17.42 -5.14
C THR A 54 2.92 -16.54 -4.03
N THR A 55 3.63 -15.47 -3.61
CA THR A 55 3.16 -14.52 -2.61
C THR A 55 2.66 -13.24 -3.29
N SER A 56 1.50 -12.76 -2.88
CA SER A 56 0.93 -11.48 -3.32
C SER A 56 0.26 -10.79 -2.13
N VAL A 57 0.49 -9.49 -1.98
CA VAL A 57 -0.04 -8.70 -0.87
C VAL A 57 -0.98 -7.62 -1.40
N SER A 58 -2.19 -7.56 -0.87
CA SER A 58 -3.14 -6.48 -1.14
C SER A 58 -3.26 -5.60 0.11
N MET A 59 -2.98 -4.33 -0.04
CA MET A 59 -2.99 -3.34 1.04
C MET A 59 -4.11 -2.33 0.83
N THR A 60 -5.11 -2.35 1.73
CA THR A 60 -6.23 -1.40 1.71
C THR A 60 -5.83 -0.16 2.49
N ILE A 61 -5.40 0.87 1.74
CA ILE A 61 -4.93 2.17 2.26
C ILE A 61 -5.24 3.24 1.21
N ASN A 62 -5.40 4.48 1.61
CA ASN A 62 -5.68 5.60 0.68
C ASN A 62 -4.60 6.70 0.77
N GLY A 63 -4.85 7.80 1.47
CA GLY A 63 -3.91 8.93 1.55
C GLY A 63 -2.47 8.54 1.90
N PRO A 64 -2.22 7.70 2.92
CA PRO A 64 -0.87 7.26 3.27
C PRO A 64 -0.27 6.17 2.37
N ALA A 65 -0.90 5.82 1.25
CA ALA A 65 -0.44 4.75 0.36
C ALA A 65 1.06 4.79 0.01
N PRO A 66 1.66 5.94 -0.34
CA PRO A 66 3.10 6.00 -0.64
C PRO A 66 3.99 5.63 0.55
N ILE A 67 3.61 6.03 1.76
CA ILE A 67 4.38 5.71 2.98
C ILE A 67 4.31 4.22 3.27
N ILE A 68 3.12 3.63 3.23
CA ILE A 68 2.92 2.20 3.46
C ILE A 68 3.62 1.37 2.38
N LEU A 69 3.52 1.80 1.12
CA LEU A 69 4.22 1.14 0.02
C LEU A 69 5.74 1.21 0.19
N ALA A 70 6.28 2.38 0.57
CA ALA A 70 7.72 2.52 0.81
C ALA A 70 8.20 1.59 1.93
N ARG A 71 7.44 1.49 3.03
CA ARG A 71 7.74 0.54 4.10
C ARG A 71 7.68 -0.91 3.62
N PHE A 72 6.66 -1.28 2.86
CA PHE A 72 6.54 -2.62 2.28
C PHE A 72 7.73 -2.97 1.37
N MET A 73 8.09 -2.07 0.45
CA MET A 73 9.21 -2.29 -0.47
C MET A 73 10.54 -2.40 0.30
N ASN A 74 10.75 -1.56 1.30
CA ASN A 74 11.95 -1.62 2.13
C ASN A 74 11.99 -2.91 2.97
N ALA A 75 10.88 -3.34 3.56
CA ALA A 75 10.81 -4.62 4.28
C ALA A 75 11.16 -5.80 3.35
N ALA A 76 10.65 -5.81 2.13
CA ALA A 76 10.99 -6.84 1.14
C ALA A 76 12.49 -6.80 0.75
N VAL A 77 13.08 -5.61 0.62
CA VAL A 77 14.52 -5.46 0.34
C VAL A 77 15.35 -5.98 1.53
N GLU A 78 15.05 -5.54 2.74
CA GLU A 78 15.78 -6.00 3.94
C GLU A 78 15.68 -7.51 4.10
N GLN A 79 14.51 -8.10 3.89
CA GLN A 79 14.32 -9.55 3.94
C GLN A 79 15.28 -10.29 2.97
N GLN A 80 15.47 -9.79 1.76
CA GLN A 80 16.36 -10.43 0.80
C GLN A 80 17.85 -10.15 1.08
N LEU A 81 18.17 -9.01 1.69
CA LEU A 81 19.53 -8.73 2.18
C LEU A 81 19.90 -9.67 3.35
N GLU A 82 19.01 -9.80 4.34
CA GLU A 82 19.17 -10.74 5.46
C GLU A 82 19.30 -12.20 4.98
N LYS A 83 18.50 -12.58 3.98
CA LYS A 83 18.60 -13.91 3.35
C LYS A 83 19.97 -14.13 2.71
N TYR A 84 20.47 -13.15 1.96
CA TYR A 84 21.81 -13.21 1.36
C TYR A 84 22.91 -13.35 2.43
N GLU A 85 22.83 -12.57 3.50
CA GLU A 85 23.78 -12.63 4.62
C GLU A 85 23.79 -14.02 5.28
N ASN A 86 22.60 -14.58 5.53
CA ASN A 86 22.46 -15.92 6.10
C ASN A 86 23.01 -17.02 5.20
N GLU A 87 22.87 -16.89 3.88
CA GLU A 87 23.36 -17.87 2.90
C GLU A 87 24.89 -17.79 2.67
N HIS A 88 25.48 -16.59 2.77
CA HIS A 88 26.89 -16.34 2.41
C HIS A 88 27.79 -16.06 3.62
N GLY A 89 27.21 -15.80 4.79
CA GLY A 89 27.96 -15.49 6.02
C GLY A 89 28.58 -14.11 6.09
N HIS A 90 28.20 -13.21 5.17
CA HIS A 90 28.64 -11.80 5.16
C HIS A 90 27.59 -10.91 4.52
N THR A 91 27.57 -9.63 4.89
CA THR A 91 26.74 -8.59 4.25
C THR A 91 27.15 -8.39 2.79
N PRO A 92 26.18 -8.17 1.87
CA PRO A 92 26.48 -7.86 0.48
C PRO A 92 27.24 -6.55 0.36
N ASP A 93 28.15 -6.46 -0.59
CA ASP A 93 28.77 -5.20 -0.97
C ASP A 93 27.73 -4.24 -1.61
N GLN A 94 28.15 -2.99 -1.86
CA GLN A 94 27.25 -1.95 -2.38
C GLN A 94 26.66 -2.31 -3.75
N GLN A 95 27.43 -2.96 -4.62
CA GLN A 95 26.96 -3.37 -5.93
C GLN A 95 25.92 -4.49 -5.80
N LYS A 96 26.23 -5.50 -4.99
CA LYS A 96 25.33 -6.63 -4.75
C LYS A 96 24.03 -6.19 -4.05
N ALA A 97 24.10 -5.26 -3.11
CA ALA A 97 22.93 -4.70 -2.45
C ALA A 97 22.00 -3.97 -3.44
N ARG A 98 22.57 -3.25 -4.43
CA ARG A 98 21.76 -2.62 -5.51
C ARG A 98 21.08 -3.67 -6.40
N GLU A 99 21.80 -4.70 -6.80
CA GLU A 99 21.23 -5.81 -7.60
C GLU A 99 20.08 -6.50 -6.87
N ILE A 100 20.23 -6.76 -5.56
CA ILE A 100 19.18 -7.33 -4.73
C ILE A 100 17.97 -6.40 -4.70
N LYS A 101 18.16 -5.10 -4.49
CA LYS A 101 17.07 -4.12 -4.50
C LYS A 101 16.32 -4.09 -5.83
N GLU A 102 17.04 -4.07 -6.95
CA GLU A 102 16.43 -4.09 -8.29
C GLU A 102 15.64 -5.38 -8.52
N LEU A 103 16.20 -6.52 -8.09
CA LEU A 103 15.50 -7.81 -8.16
C LEU A 103 14.21 -7.81 -7.34
N VAL A 104 14.26 -7.28 -6.12
CA VAL A 104 13.09 -7.18 -5.23
C VAL A 104 11.99 -6.35 -5.90
N LEU A 105 12.32 -5.14 -6.35
CA LEU A 105 11.35 -4.23 -6.99
C LEU A 105 10.71 -4.83 -8.24
N ALA A 106 11.45 -5.64 -8.99
CA ALA A 106 10.94 -6.33 -10.17
C ALA A 106 10.04 -7.55 -9.84
N ASN A 107 10.18 -8.13 -8.65
CA ASN A 107 9.53 -9.40 -8.30
C ASN A 107 8.38 -9.27 -7.29
N VAL A 108 8.35 -8.26 -6.42
CA VAL A 108 7.23 -8.05 -5.48
C VAL A 108 5.91 -7.99 -6.21
N ARG A 109 4.87 -8.59 -5.60
CA ARG A 109 3.54 -8.71 -6.18
C ARG A 109 2.50 -8.20 -5.22
N GLY A 110 1.59 -7.39 -5.72
CA GLY A 110 0.51 -6.90 -4.88
C GLY A 110 -0.26 -5.74 -5.44
N THR A 111 -1.01 -5.14 -4.55
CA THR A 111 -1.81 -3.95 -4.82
C THR A 111 -1.74 -3.05 -3.60
N VAL A 112 -1.46 -1.79 -3.79
CA VAL A 112 -1.77 -0.76 -2.81
C VAL A 112 -3.01 -0.02 -3.30
N GLN A 113 -4.09 -0.13 -2.56
CA GLN A 113 -5.32 0.57 -2.92
C GLN A 113 -5.17 2.04 -2.56
N ALA A 114 -5.30 2.89 -3.56
CA ALA A 114 -5.33 4.34 -3.38
C ALA A 114 -6.39 4.92 -4.32
N ASP A 115 -7.65 4.65 -4.00
CA ASP A 115 -8.80 5.19 -4.73
C ASP A 115 -9.21 6.53 -4.12
N ILE A 116 -8.50 7.57 -4.51
CA ILE A 116 -8.61 8.94 -3.97
C ILE A 116 -10.02 9.51 -4.19
N LEU A 117 -10.60 9.32 -5.36
CA LEU A 117 -11.92 9.85 -5.68
C LEU A 117 -13.02 9.17 -4.86
N LYS A 118 -12.95 7.85 -4.72
CA LYS A 118 -13.89 7.11 -3.88
C LYS A 118 -13.74 7.48 -2.39
N GLU A 119 -12.53 7.71 -1.92
CA GLU A 119 -12.26 8.14 -0.56
C GLU A 119 -12.99 9.46 -0.25
N ASP A 120 -12.89 10.44 -1.14
CA ASP A 120 -13.58 11.71 -1.02
C ASP A 120 -15.12 11.55 -1.10
N GLN A 121 -15.59 10.74 -2.04
CA GLN A 121 -17.02 10.55 -2.31
C GLN A 121 -17.76 9.74 -1.24
N GLY A 122 -17.12 8.73 -0.64
CA GLY A 122 -17.81 7.73 0.17
C GLY A 122 -17.23 7.45 1.55
N GLN A 123 -15.98 7.79 1.84
CA GLN A 123 -15.33 7.51 3.12
C GLN A 123 -15.14 8.75 4.00
N ASN A 124 -14.93 9.91 3.39
CA ASN A 124 -14.64 11.16 4.09
C ASN A 124 -13.43 11.07 5.04
N THR A 125 -12.38 10.34 4.61
CA THR A 125 -11.15 10.11 5.37
C THR A 125 -9.95 10.80 4.74
N CYS A 126 -10.18 11.74 3.82
CA CYS A 126 -9.13 12.44 3.10
C CYS A 126 -8.24 13.25 4.04
N ILE A 127 -6.93 13.00 3.99
CA ILE A 127 -5.92 13.77 4.71
C ILE A 127 -5.21 14.80 3.83
N PHE A 128 -5.43 14.73 2.51
CA PHE A 128 -4.88 15.63 1.51
C PHE A 128 -5.98 16.13 0.58
N SER A 129 -5.73 17.26 -0.12
CA SER A 129 -6.60 17.65 -1.23
C SER A 129 -6.56 16.62 -2.36
N ILE A 130 -7.63 16.53 -3.14
CA ILE A 130 -7.73 15.60 -4.28
C ILE A 130 -6.58 15.84 -5.25
N GLU A 131 -6.29 17.10 -5.60
CA GLU A 131 -5.23 17.46 -6.54
C GLU A 131 -3.84 16.99 -6.07
N PHE A 132 -3.52 17.20 -4.79
CA PHE A 132 -2.27 16.74 -4.21
C PHE A 132 -2.19 15.21 -4.20
N ALA A 133 -3.26 14.55 -3.80
CA ALA A 133 -3.30 13.08 -3.72
C ALA A 133 -3.19 12.43 -5.11
N LEU A 134 -3.86 12.99 -6.13
CA LEU A 134 -3.72 12.52 -7.51
C LEU A 134 -2.30 12.70 -8.02
N LYS A 135 -1.70 13.88 -7.78
CA LYS A 135 -0.29 14.13 -8.17
C LYS A 135 0.66 13.14 -7.47
N MET A 136 0.50 12.94 -6.19
CA MET A 136 1.31 11.98 -5.41
C MET A 136 1.21 10.56 -5.95
N MET A 137 0.03 10.14 -6.39
CA MET A 137 -0.14 8.82 -7.03
C MET A 137 0.45 8.75 -8.43
N GLY A 138 0.49 9.87 -9.16
CA GLY A 138 1.24 10.00 -10.42
C GLY A 138 2.74 9.80 -10.21
N ASP A 139 3.31 10.50 -9.23
CA ASP A 139 4.73 10.36 -8.84
C ASP A 139 5.05 8.88 -8.44
N LEU A 140 4.10 8.19 -7.79
CA LEU A 140 4.24 6.77 -7.47
C LEU A 140 4.29 5.88 -8.72
N GLN A 141 3.47 6.18 -9.73
CA GLN A 141 3.50 5.44 -11.00
C GLN A 141 4.79 5.69 -11.77
N GLU A 142 5.29 6.93 -11.78
CA GLU A 142 6.62 7.24 -12.34
C GLU A 142 7.73 6.44 -11.64
N PHE A 143 7.68 6.34 -10.31
CA PHE A 143 8.59 5.50 -9.54
C PHE A 143 8.51 4.02 -9.97
N PHE A 144 7.31 3.49 -10.17
CA PHE A 144 7.14 2.11 -10.63
C PHE A 144 7.74 1.87 -12.02
N ILE A 145 7.53 2.80 -12.94
CA ILE A 145 8.08 2.74 -14.30
C ILE A 145 9.62 2.80 -14.25
N ALA A 146 10.17 3.78 -13.53
CA ALA A 146 11.61 3.98 -13.43
C ALA A 146 12.35 2.79 -12.78
N ASN A 147 11.71 2.13 -11.82
CA ASN A 147 12.28 0.98 -11.11
C ASN A 147 11.81 -0.38 -11.63
N LYS A 148 11.10 -0.42 -12.77
CA LYS A 148 10.62 -1.65 -13.41
C LYS A 148 9.74 -2.52 -12.51
N VAL A 149 8.95 -1.90 -11.63
CA VAL A 149 7.97 -2.59 -10.79
C VAL A 149 6.81 -3.03 -11.67
N ARG A 150 6.70 -4.32 -11.97
CA ARG A 150 5.78 -4.83 -13.01
C ARG A 150 4.55 -5.55 -12.45
N ASN A 151 4.63 -6.04 -11.22
CA ASN A 151 3.63 -6.91 -10.63
C ASN A 151 2.91 -6.25 -9.44
N PHE A 152 2.96 -4.94 -9.37
CA PHE A 152 2.33 -4.17 -8.31
C PHE A 152 1.44 -3.08 -8.90
N TYR A 153 0.20 -2.97 -8.41
CA TYR A 153 -0.78 -2.00 -8.88
C TYR A 153 -1.01 -0.92 -7.82
N SER A 154 -1.02 0.33 -8.24
CA SER A 154 -1.13 1.49 -7.34
C SER A 154 -2.53 2.09 -7.26
N VAL A 155 -3.37 1.86 -8.25
CA VAL A 155 -4.75 2.37 -8.28
C VAL A 155 -5.73 1.21 -8.31
N SER A 156 -6.72 1.27 -7.44
CA SER A 156 -7.80 0.29 -7.37
C SER A 156 -9.12 1.03 -7.37
N VAL A 157 -9.92 0.87 -8.41
CA VAL A 157 -11.22 1.53 -8.54
C VAL A 157 -12.30 0.62 -7.96
N SER A 158 -13.08 1.14 -7.00
CA SER A 158 -14.11 0.38 -6.30
C SER A 158 -15.31 1.24 -5.97
N GLY A 159 -16.51 0.68 -6.16
CA GLY A 159 -17.77 1.31 -5.77
C GLY A 159 -18.29 0.91 -4.39
N TYR A 160 -17.54 0.09 -3.63
CA TYR A 160 -18.01 -0.47 -2.37
C TYR A 160 -18.45 0.60 -1.36
N HIS A 161 -17.60 1.58 -1.08
CA HIS A 161 -17.93 2.64 -0.12
C HIS A 161 -19.05 3.58 -0.60
N ILE A 162 -19.20 3.74 -1.91
CA ILE A 162 -20.30 4.50 -2.50
C ILE A 162 -21.63 3.79 -2.21
N ALA A 163 -21.67 2.46 -2.34
CA ALA A 163 -22.82 1.65 -1.99
C ALA A 163 -23.11 1.70 -0.48
N GLU A 164 -22.08 1.61 0.37
CA GLU A 164 -22.24 1.73 1.82
C GLU A 164 -22.74 3.11 2.27
N ALA A 165 -22.37 4.18 1.56
CA ALA A 165 -22.92 5.51 1.77
C ALA A 165 -24.40 5.65 1.36
N GLY A 166 -25.01 4.59 0.84
CA GLY A 166 -26.44 4.53 0.52
C GLY A 166 -26.78 4.69 -0.95
N ALA A 167 -25.81 4.70 -1.86
CA ALA A 167 -26.06 4.77 -3.29
C ALA A 167 -26.76 3.50 -3.81
N ASN A 168 -27.75 3.69 -4.70
CA ASN A 168 -28.34 2.57 -5.42
C ASN A 168 -27.34 1.98 -6.45
N PRO A 169 -27.57 0.75 -6.96
CA PRO A 169 -26.63 0.09 -7.86
C PRO A 169 -26.30 0.86 -9.15
N ILE A 170 -27.23 1.65 -9.68
CA ILE A 170 -27.01 2.45 -10.90
C ILE A 170 -26.05 3.61 -10.58
N THR A 171 -26.28 4.32 -9.49
CA THR A 171 -25.42 5.42 -9.03
C THR A 171 -24.03 4.88 -8.66
N GLN A 172 -23.96 3.75 -7.95
CA GLN A 172 -22.70 3.09 -7.64
C GLN A 172 -21.88 2.78 -8.89
N LEU A 173 -22.51 2.16 -9.90
CA LEU A 173 -21.85 1.82 -11.16
C LEU A 173 -21.40 3.08 -11.91
N ALA A 174 -22.26 4.09 -12.00
CA ALA A 174 -21.95 5.33 -12.71
C ALA A 174 -20.75 6.05 -12.09
N LEU A 175 -20.71 6.21 -10.77
CA LEU A 175 -19.58 6.85 -10.07
C LEU A 175 -18.30 6.01 -10.18
N THR A 176 -18.39 4.69 -10.06
CA THR A 176 -17.22 3.81 -10.21
C THR A 176 -16.60 3.91 -11.61
N LEU A 177 -17.40 3.88 -12.66
CA LEU A 177 -16.93 4.06 -14.04
C LEU A 177 -16.38 5.47 -14.27
N SER A 178 -17.06 6.51 -13.76
CA SER A 178 -16.58 7.89 -13.86
C SER A 178 -15.21 8.06 -13.21
N ASN A 179 -15.02 7.52 -11.99
CA ASN A 179 -13.73 7.56 -11.32
C ASN A 179 -12.65 6.84 -12.14
N GLY A 180 -12.98 5.68 -12.71
CA GLY A 180 -12.06 4.93 -13.56
C GLY A 180 -11.64 5.73 -14.81
N PHE A 181 -12.58 6.38 -15.49
CA PHE A 181 -12.28 7.23 -16.63
C PHE A 181 -11.45 8.46 -16.25
N THR A 182 -11.75 9.08 -15.11
CA THR A 182 -10.98 10.21 -14.60
C THR A 182 -9.52 9.83 -14.35
N TYR A 183 -9.27 8.66 -13.75
CA TYR A 183 -7.90 8.19 -13.56
C TYR A 183 -7.17 7.93 -14.89
N VAL A 184 -7.86 7.32 -15.87
CA VAL A 184 -7.25 7.05 -17.19
C VAL A 184 -6.95 8.36 -17.93
N GLU A 185 -7.76 9.40 -17.75
CA GLU A 185 -7.52 10.71 -18.35
C GLU A 185 -6.39 11.48 -17.66
N TYR A 186 -6.28 11.32 -16.34
CA TYR A 186 -5.31 12.05 -15.54
C TYR A 186 -3.88 11.50 -15.66
N TYR A 187 -3.71 10.16 -15.73
CA TYR A 187 -2.41 9.48 -15.77
C TYR A 187 -1.99 9.05 -17.17
#